data_c1b24aee3a02a2214000c20ca0c20e83
#
_entry.id   c1b24aee3a02a2214000c20ca0c20e83
#
_cell.length_a   1.000
_cell.length_b   1.000
_cell.length_c   1.000
_cell.angle_alpha   90.00
_cell.angle_beta   90.00
_cell.angle_gamma   90.00
#
_symmetry.space_group_name_H-M   'P 1'
#
loop_
_entity.id
_entity.type
_entity.pdbx_description
1 polymer ?
#
loop_
_entity_poly.entity_id
_entity_poly.type
_entity_poly.pdbx_seq_one_letter_code
_entity_poly.pdbx_strand_id
1 'polypeptide(L)'
;MSEDVAERVTVGAAPEAVYRAVSDVRGMARWSPECFATWVWSRRDGVAARFVGFNRRGPFVWFTTCRVVVAEPSEEFAFDVTTFGMPVSRWGYRLAAVPSGTEVTEYWKDRRTRGAWVLGRIFTGRATKERPAVNRDGMRVTLERLKRELEAA
;
A
#
# COMPACT_ATOMS: atom_id res chain seq x y z
N MET A 1 3.07 9.72 14.59
CA MET A 1 1.76 9.10 14.34
C MET A 1 1.92 7.58 14.37
N SER A 2 1.19 6.90 15.27
CA SER A 2 1.31 5.44 15.39
C SER A 2 0.58 4.75 14.25
N GLU A 3 1.17 3.70 13.71
CA GLU A 3 0.54 2.82 12.75
C GLU A 3 -0.25 1.73 13.48
N ASP A 4 -1.35 1.28 12.88
CA ASP A 4 -2.17 0.22 13.45
C ASP A 4 -1.63 -1.17 13.13
N VAL A 5 -0.99 -1.31 11.96
CA VAL A 5 -0.33 -2.55 11.52
C VAL A 5 0.95 -2.17 10.78
N ALA A 6 2.02 -2.92 11.04
CA ALA A 6 3.27 -2.78 10.30
C ALA A 6 3.96 -4.13 10.19
N GLU A 7 4.56 -4.39 9.05
CA GLU A 7 5.38 -5.56 8.78
C GLU A 7 6.65 -5.12 8.07
N ARG A 8 7.72 -5.87 8.23
CA ARG A 8 9.00 -5.52 7.62
C ARG A 8 9.71 -6.74 7.05
N VAL A 9 10.57 -6.45 6.08
CA VAL A 9 11.41 -7.47 5.44
C VAL A 9 12.73 -6.80 5.03
N THR A 10 13.80 -7.56 4.98
CA THR A 10 15.07 -7.10 4.41
C THR A 10 15.16 -7.57 2.97
N VAL A 11 15.35 -6.62 2.06
CA VAL A 11 15.45 -6.89 0.62
C VAL A 11 16.89 -6.65 0.19
N GLY A 12 17.47 -7.61 -0.56
CA GLY A 12 18.83 -7.52 -1.09
C GLY A 12 18.91 -6.61 -2.32
N ALA A 13 18.49 -5.37 -2.18
CA ALA A 13 18.52 -4.33 -3.21
C ALA A 13 18.72 -2.98 -2.54
N ALA A 14 19.32 -2.03 -3.28
CA ALA A 14 19.57 -0.69 -2.76
C ALA A 14 18.25 0.07 -2.50
N PRO A 15 18.24 1.01 -1.53
CA PRO A 15 17.03 1.80 -1.26
C PRO A 15 16.45 2.50 -2.50
N GLU A 16 17.27 2.94 -3.42
CA GLU A 16 16.83 3.58 -4.66
C GLU A 16 16.00 2.62 -5.52
N ALA A 17 16.42 1.36 -5.61
CA ALA A 17 15.71 0.35 -6.38
C ALA A 17 14.38 -0.02 -5.73
N VAL A 18 14.38 -0.14 -4.41
CA VAL A 18 13.16 -0.42 -3.65
C VAL A 18 12.17 0.74 -3.77
N TYR A 19 12.66 1.98 -3.61
CA TYR A 19 11.81 3.17 -3.74
C TYR A 19 11.17 3.25 -5.13
N ARG A 20 11.95 2.99 -6.17
CA ARG A 20 11.46 3.00 -7.54
C ARG A 20 10.33 1.99 -7.73
N ALA A 21 10.45 0.82 -7.11
CA ALA A 21 9.43 -0.22 -7.20
C ALA A 21 8.15 0.19 -6.45
N VAL A 22 8.24 0.62 -5.19
CA VAL A 22 7.07 0.93 -4.37
C VAL A 22 6.38 2.23 -4.81
N SER A 23 7.10 3.17 -5.38
CA SER A 23 6.52 4.42 -5.87
C SER A 23 5.88 4.30 -7.25
N ASP A 24 6.16 3.22 -7.98
CA ASP A 24 5.44 2.90 -9.22
C ASP A 24 4.17 2.13 -8.85
N VAL A 25 3.09 2.89 -8.61
CA VAL A 25 1.83 2.29 -8.13
C VAL A 25 1.20 1.31 -9.13
N ARG A 26 1.60 1.35 -10.41
CA ARG A 26 1.13 0.36 -11.38
C ARG A 26 1.67 -1.03 -11.08
N GLY A 27 2.81 -1.13 -10.40
CA GLY A 27 3.36 -2.39 -9.95
C GLY A 27 2.59 -3.02 -8.79
N MET A 28 1.73 -2.25 -8.12
CA MET A 28 0.99 -2.71 -6.95
C MET A 28 0.17 -3.97 -7.25
N ALA A 29 -0.34 -4.11 -8.47
CA ALA A 29 -1.10 -5.29 -8.90
C ALA A 29 -0.26 -6.57 -8.90
N ARG A 30 1.07 -6.46 -8.98
CA ARG A 30 1.96 -7.62 -8.99
C ARG A 30 2.23 -8.16 -7.59
N TRP A 31 2.25 -7.31 -6.58
CA TRP A 31 2.57 -7.75 -5.22
C TRP A 31 1.41 -7.68 -4.24
N SER A 32 0.39 -6.84 -4.46
CA SER A 32 -0.76 -6.81 -3.57
C SER A 32 -1.69 -7.99 -3.80
N PRO A 33 -2.16 -8.64 -2.73
CA PRO A 33 -3.17 -9.71 -2.88
C PRO A 33 -4.58 -9.17 -3.13
N GLU A 34 -4.85 -7.90 -2.92
CA GLU A 34 -6.18 -7.31 -3.13
C GLU A 34 -6.24 -6.40 -4.35
N CYS A 35 -5.26 -5.53 -4.53
CA CYS A 35 -5.24 -4.58 -5.65
C CYS A 35 -4.86 -5.30 -6.93
N PHE A 36 -5.74 -5.30 -7.93
CA PHE A 36 -5.47 -5.98 -9.20
C PHE A 36 -5.21 -5.02 -10.36
N ALA A 37 -5.47 -3.72 -10.18
CA ALA A 37 -5.19 -2.71 -11.20
C ALA A 37 -5.14 -1.32 -10.57
N THR A 38 -4.43 -0.40 -11.21
CA THR A 38 -4.38 1.00 -10.82
C THR A 38 -4.50 1.89 -12.06
N TRP A 39 -5.06 3.08 -11.87
CA TRP A 39 -5.12 4.09 -12.91
C TRP A 39 -4.61 5.42 -12.35
N VAL A 40 -3.49 5.92 -12.90
CA VAL A 40 -2.86 7.16 -12.48
C VAL A 40 -3.38 8.30 -13.35
N TRP A 41 -4.00 9.32 -12.73
CA TRP A 41 -4.48 10.47 -13.49
C TRP A 41 -3.69 11.75 -13.23
N SER A 42 -2.82 11.77 -12.22
CA SER A 42 -2.00 12.93 -11.90
C SER A 42 -0.62 12.49 -11.45
N ARG A 43 0.42 13.19 -11.91
CA ARG A 43 1.80 12.93 -11.53
C ARG A 43 2.45 14.21 -11.05
N ARG A 44 3.45 14.07 -10.16
CA ARG A 44 4.30 15.16 -9.72
C ARG A 44 5.74 14.65 -9.70
N ASP A 45 6.63 15.37 -10.39
CA ASP A 45 8.06 15.00 -10.49
C ASP A 45 8.26 13.55 -10.96
N GLY A 46 7.43 13.10 -11.91
CA GLY A 46 7.52 11.75 -12.46
C GLY A 46 6.91 10.64 -11.61
N VAL A 47 6.44 10.97 -10.41
CA VAL A 47 5.84 10.01 -9.48
C VAL A 47 4.32 10.20 -9.47
N ALA A 48 3.58 9.10 -9.31
CA ALA A 48 2.13 9.17 -9.18
C ALA A 48 1.76 10.06 -8.01
N ALA A 49 0.85 11.04 -8.25
CA ALA A 49 0.35 11.94 -7.22
C ALA A 49 -1.07 11.56 -6.83
N ARG A 50 -1.91 11.20 -7.80
CA ARG A 50 -3.28 10.73 -7.57
C ARG A 50 -3.57 9.55 -8.48
N PHE A 51 -4.23 8.54 -7.92
CA PHE A 51 -4.57 7.33 -8.69
C PHE A 51 -5.80 6.64 -8.10
N VAL A 52 -6.38 5.76 -8.89
CA VAL A 52 -7.48 4.87 -8.45
C VAL A 52 -6.89 3.48 -8.30
N GLY A 53 -7.21 2.83 -7.19
CA GLY A 53 -6.92 1.42 -6.99
C GLY A 53 -8.18 0.59 -7.16
N PHE A 54 -8.08 -0.48 -7.93
CA PHE A 54 -9.17 -1.44 -8.12
C PHE A 54 -8.84 -2.70 -7.34
N ASN A 55 -9.75 -3.10 -6.45
CA ASN A 55 -9.48 -4.13 -5.45
C ASN A 55 -10.52 -5.24 -5.53
N ARG A 56 -10.09 -6.43 -5.14
CA ARG A 56 -10.94 -7.61 -5.09
C ARG A 56 -10.60 -8.47 -3.88
N ARG A 57 -11.64 -8.95 -3.20
CA ARG A 57 -11.52 -9.92 -2.12
C ARG A 57 -12.70 -10.87 -2.17
N GLY A 58 -12.46 -12.12 -2.60
CA GLY A 58 -13.55 -13.06 -2.84
C GLY A 58 -14.52 -12.54 -3.89
N PRO A 59 -15.82 -12.50 -3.61
CA PRO A 59 -16.82 -11.96 -4.54
C PRO A 59 -16.93 -10.44 -4.51
N PHE A 60 -16.22 -9.77 -3.58
CA PHE A 60 -16.32 -8.32 -3.42
C PHE A 60 -15.28 -7.61 -4.28
N VAL A 61 -15.74 -6.63 -5.07
CA VAL A 61 -14.90 -5.76 -5.90
C VAL A 61 -15.22 -4.32 -5.53
N TRP A 62 -14.18 -3.51 -5.34
CA TRP A 62 -14.37 -2.09 -5.03
C TRP A 62 -13.20 -1.28 -5.58
N PHE A 63 -13.40 0.04 -5.65
CA PHE A 63 -12.32 0.95 -6.02
C PHE A 63 -12.08 1.96 -4.90
N THR A 64 -10.85 2.46 -4.85
CA THR A 64 -10.45 3.49 -3.91
C THR A 64 -9.74 4.60 -4.64
N THR A 65 -9.87 5.82 -4.12
CA THR A 65 -9.16 6.98 -4.64
C THR A 65 -7.97 7.24 -3.72
N CYS A 66 -6.79 7.38 -4.30
CA CYS A 66 -5.56 7.51 -3.53
C CYS A 66 -4.83 8.80 -3.87
N ARG A 67 -4.27 9.42 -2.84
CA ARG A 67 -3.44 10.63 -2.97
C ARG A 67 -2.11 10.39 -2.27
N VAL A 68 -1.02 10.53 -3.00
CA VAL A 68 0.32 10.41 -2.44
C VAL A 68 0.58 11.58 -1.50
N VAL A 69 0.96 11.30 -0.27
CA VAL A 69 1.19 12.31 0.78
C VAL A 69 2.66 12.38 1.21
N VAL A 70 3.43 11.30 0.99
CA VAL A 70 4.87 11.28 1.23
C VAL A 70 5.55 10.67 0.00
N ALA A 71 6.52 11.36 -0.55
CA ALA A 71 7.32 10.89 -1.68
C ALA A 71 8.76 11.37 -1.46
N GLU A 72 9.41 10.80 -0.43
CA GLU A 72 10.80 11.10 -0.09
C GLU A 72 11.70 10.03 -0.71
N PRO A 73 12.43 10.36 -1.79
CA PRO A 73 13.22 9.36 -2.52
C PRO A 73 14.12 8.54 -1.61
N SER A 74 14.06 7.23 -1.77
CA SER A 74 14.85 6.23 -1.04
C SER A 74 14.58 6.18 0.47
N GLU A 75 13.60 6.92 0.97
CA GLU A 75 13.27 6.99 2.40
C GLU A 75 11.84 6.57 2.71
N GLU A 76 10.86 7.20 2.06
CA GLU A 76 9.46 6.88 2.37
C GLU A 76 8.54 7.21 1.20
N PHE A 77 7.55 6.32 0.98
CA PHE A 77 6.46 6.54 0.03
C PHE A 77 5.15 6.17 0.72
N ALA A 78 4.20 7.11 0.77
CA ALA A 78 2.92 6.87 1.43
C ALA A 78 1.78 7.56 0.69
N PHE A 79 0.59 6.96 0.77
CA PHE A 79 -0.60 7.53 0.17
C PHE A 79 -1.81 7.35 1.06
N ASP A 80 -2.71 8.33 1.00
CA ASP A 80 -3.99 8.28 1.69
C ASP A 80 -5.04 7.68 0.76
N VAL A 81 -5.87 6.82 1.31
CA VAL A 81 -6.94 6.11 0.61
C VAL A 81 -8.27 6.68 1.04
N THR A 82 -9.13 7.00 0.06
CA THR A 82 -10.51 7.42 0.30
C THR A 82 -11.48 6.59 -0.52
N THR A 83 -12.71 6.47 -0.04
CA THR A 83 -13.81 5.82 -0.75
C THR A 83 -15.00 6.77 -0.71
N PHE A 84 -15.48 7.17 -1.88
CA PHE A 84 -16.57 8.16 -2.01
C PHE A 84 -16.30 9.42 -1.19
N GLY A 85 -15.04 9.91 -1.22
CA GLY A 85 -14.61 11.11 -0.51
C GLY A 85 -14.38 10.94 0.99
N MET A 86 -14.64 9.78 1.57
CA MET A 86 -14.44 9.52 3.00
C MET A 86 -13.06 8.92 3.25
N PRO A 87 -12.35 9.38 4.30
CA PRO A 87 -11.06 8.78 4.67
C PRO A 87 -11.21 7.31 5.03
N VAL A 88 -10.30 6.47 4.51
CA VAL A 88 -10.27 5.04 4.81
C VAL A 88 -9.00 4.69 5.56
N SER A 89 -7.85 4.99 4.97
CA SER A 89 -6.58 4.58 5.55
C SER A 89 -5.40 5.35 4.97
N ARG A 90 -4.24 5.14 5.57
CA ARG A 90 -2.94 5.51 5.00
C ARG A 90 -2.10 4.25 4.89
N TRP A 91 -1.52 4.07 3.72
CA TRP A 91 -0.56 3.00 3.44
C TRP A 91 0.78 3.62 3.14
N GLY A 92 1.84 3.02 3.61
CA GLY A 92 3.17 3.54 3.32
C GLY A 92 4.26 2.49 3.43
N TYR A 93 5.41 2.86 2.88
CA TYR A 93 6.65 2.09 2.93
C TYR A 93 7.75 3.00 3.45
N ARG A 94 8.41 2.59 4.53
CA ARG A 94 9.62 3.24 5.01
C ARG A 94 10.82 2.37 4.67
N LEU A 95 11.89 3.00 4.21
CA LEU A 95 13.09 2.33 3.73
C LEU A 95 14.28 2.76 4.56
N ALA A 96 15.09 1.80 4.99
CA ALA A 96 16.32 2.07 5.71
C ALA A 96 17.44 1.21 5.14
N ALA A 97 18.56 1.84 4.78
CA ALA A 97 19.73 1.11 4.29
C ALA A 97 20.29 0.25 5.42
N VAL A 98 20.59 -1.01 5.10
CA VAL A 98 21.25 -1.96 6.02
C VAL A 98 22.39 -2.62 5.27
N PRO A 99 23.34 -3.28 5.95
CA PRO A 99 24.51 -3.87 5.27
C PRO A 99 24.14 -4.84 4.14
N SER A 100 23.04 -5.59 4.26
CA SER A 100 22.59 -6.57 3.26
C SER A 100 21.62 -6.01 2.22
N GLY A 101 21.32 -4.71 2.25
CA GLY A 101 20.40 -4.09 1.30
C GLY A 101 19.51 -3.03 1.91
N THR A 102 18.22 -3.28 1.97
CA THR A 102 17.24 -2.32 2.50
C THR A 102 16.26 -3.02 3.43
N GLU A 103 16.06 -2.47 4.61
CA GLU A 103 14.94 -2.86 5.46
C GLU A 103 13.71 -2.08 4.98
N VAL A 104 12.67 -2.80 4.59
CA VAL A 104 11.42 -2.23 4.10
C VAL A 104 10.34 -2.48 5.13
N THR A 105 9.73 -1.40 5.62
CA THR A 105 8.59 -1.47 6.54
C THR A 105 7.36 -1.00 5.82
N GLU A 106 6.39 -1.89 5.62
CA GLU A 106 5.07 -1.52 5.12
C GLU A 106 4.17 -1.27 6.31
N TYR A 107 3.43 -0.17 6.30
CA TYR A 107 2.54 0.17 7.39
C TYR A 107 1.16 0.59 6.89
N TRP A 108 0.18 0.41 7.76
CA TRP A 108 -1.21 0.78 7.52
C TRP A 108 -1.75 1.50 8.75
N LYS A 109 -2.45 2.60 8.51
CA LYS A 109 -3.14 3.35 9.55
C LYS A 109 -4.60 3.47 9.17
N ASP A 110 -5.48 3.02 10.07
CA ASP A 110 -6.92 3.14 9.89
C ASP A 110 -7.32 4.60 10.12
N ARG A 111 -7.95 5.22 9.12
CA ARG A 111 -8.43 6.58 9.17
C ARG A 111 -9.94 6.65 9.01
N ARG A 112 -10.61 5.50 9.08
CA ARG A 112 -12.06 5.43 8.86
C ARG A 112 -12.82 6.19 9.93
N THR A 113 -13.76 7.03 9.48
CA THR A 113 -14.79 7.62 10.32
C THR A 113 -15.89 6.57 10.53
N ARG A 114 -16.85 6.88 11.42
CA ARG A 114 -17.98 5.99 11.65
C ARG A 114 -18.76 5.71 10.35
N GLY A 115 -19.00 6.74 9.52
CA GLY A 115 -19.69 6.59 8.24
C GLY A 115 -18.92 5.73 7.26
N ALA A 116 -17.60 5.96 7.15
CA ALA A 116 -16.75 5.17 6.27
C ALA A 116 -16.67 3.72 6.70
N TRP A 117 -16.67 3.47 8.02
CA TRP A 117 -16.66 2.12 8.57
C TRP A 117 -17.92 1.34 8.17
N VAL A 118 -19.10 1.97 8.28
CA VAL A 118 -20.38 1.37 7.89
C VAL A 118 -20.39 1.08 6.40
N LEU A 119 -19.94 2.04 5.58
CA LEU A 119 -19.87 1.86 4.13
C LEU A 119 -18.94 0.71 3.76
N GLY A 120 -17.77 0.62 4.39
CA GLY A 120 -16.83 -0.46 4.17
C GLY A 120 -17.44 -1.82 4.48
N ARG A 121 -18.24 -1.91 5.56
CA ARG A 121 -18.91 -3.15 5.93
C ARG A 121 -19.92 -3.59 4.86
N ILE A 122 -20.59 -2.63 4.22
CA ILE A 122 -21.55 -2.94 3.14
C ILE A 122 -20.83 -3.49 1.93
N PHE A 123 -19.70 -2.88 1.54
CA PHE A 123 -18.98 -3.23 0.30
C PHE A 123 -17.99 -4.39 0.46
N THR A 124 -17.38 -4.55 1.63
CA THR A 124 -16.37 -5.59 1.86
C THR A 124 -16.81 -6.67 2.86
N GLY A 125 -18.06 -6.60 3.33
CA GLY A 125 -18.63 -7.58 4.24
C GLY A 125 -17.91 -7.62 5.59
N ARG A 126 -17.74 -8.85 6.14
CA ARG A 126 -17.11 -9.06 7.45
C ARG A 126 -15.66 -8.64 7.49
N ALA A 127 -15.01 -8.49 6.33
CA ALA A 127 -13.60 -8.09 6.24
C ALA A 127 -13.32 -6.76 6.95
N THR A 128 -14.33 -5.90 7.11
CA THR A 128 -14.18 -4.62 7.81
C THR A 128 -13.73 -4.80 9.26
N LYS A 129 -14.28 -5.79 9.99
CA LYS A 129 -13.91 -6.07 11.39
C LYS A 129 -12.54 -6.73 11.50
N GLU A 130 -12.19 -7.55 10.51
CA GLU A 130 -10.97 -8.33 10.47
C GLU A 130 -9.85 -7.61 9.71
N ARG A 131 -10.08 -6.35 9.32
CA ARG A 131 -9.17 -5.63 8.43
C ARG A 131 -7.73 -5.56 8.95
N PRO A 132 -7.45 -5.32 10.24
CA PRO A 132 -6.05 -5.32 10.71
C PRO A 132 -5.34 -6.65 10.46
N ALA A 133 -5.99 -7.79 10.75
CA ALA A 133 -5.40 -9.11 10.52
C ALA A 133 -5.24 -9.38 9.02
N VAL A 134 -6.25 -9.03 8.22
CA VAL A 134 -6.22 -9.18 6.76
C VAL A 134 -5.08 -8.36 6.17
N ASN A 135 -4.91 -7.12 6.63
CA ASN A 135 -3.85 -6.24 6.14
C ASN A 135 -2.47 -6.76 6.54
N ARG A 136 -2.32 -7.29 7.74
CA ARG A 136 -1.05 -7.89 8.18
C ARG A 136 -0.65 -9.05 7.27
N ASP A 137 -1.58 -9.96 7.00
CA ASP A 137 -1.32 -11.10 6.10
C ASP A 137 -1.03 -10.61 4.68
N GLY A 138 -1.78 -9.62 4.20
CA GLY A 138 -1.56 -9.01 2.90
C GLY A 138 -0.19 -8.35 2.78
N MET A 139 0.26 -7.68 3.83
CA MET A 139 1.58 -7.06 3.88
C MET A 139 2.69 -8.11 3.76
N ARG A 140 2.56 -9.23 4.46
CA ARG A 140 3.55 -10.32 4.37
C ARG A 140 3.66 -10.83 2.95
N VAL A 141 2.54 -11.05 2.29
CA VAL A 141 2.50 -11.49 0.89
C VAL A 141 3.11 -10.43 -0.03
N THR A 142 2.73 -9.18 0.16
CA THR A 142 3.23 -8.05 -0.64
C THR A 142 4.75 -7.92 -0.51
N LEU A 143 5.26 -7.90 0.72
CA LEU A 143 6.69 -7.74 0.98
C LEU A 143 7.50 -8.93 0.45
N GLU A 144 6.97 -10.14 0.58
CA GLU A 144 7.64 -11.33 0.05
C GLU A 144 7.72 -11.30 -1.48
N ARG A 145 6.64 -10.92 -2.15
CA ARG A 145 6.61 -10.79 -3.61
C ARG A 145 7.55 -9.70 -4.10
N LEU A 146 7.54 -8.55 -3.42
CA LEU A 146 8.43 -7.43 -3.71
C LEU A 146 9.90 -7.85 -3.56
N LYS A 147 10.24 -8.52 -2.46
CA LYS A 147 11.58 -9.05 -2.20
C LYS A 147 12.02 -10.00 -3.32
N ARG A 148 11.15 -10.95 -3.67
CA ARG A 148 11.46 -11.94 -4.69
C ARG A 148 11.72 -11.29 -6.05
N GLU A 149 10.91 -10.32 -6.45
CA GLU A 149 11.08 -9.63 -7.73
C GLU A 149 12.38 -8.82 -7.76
N LEU A 150 12.66 -8.07 -6.70
CA LEU A 150 13.84 -7.21 -6.65
C LEU A 150 15.14 -8.01 -6.53
N GLU A 151 15.13 -9.14 -5.84
CA GLU A 151 16.32 -9.98 -5.69
C GLU A 151 16.59 -10.85 -6.92
N ALA A 152 15.59 -11.06 -7.76
CA ALA A 152 15.74 -11.81 -9.01
C ALA A 152 16.25 -10.93 -10.17
N ALA A 153 16.22 -9.62 -9.99
CA ALA A 153 16.64 -8.69 -11.03
C ALA A 153 18.17 -8.55 -11.13
#